data_185e8009656bbb7421c843739098cc7a
#
_entry.id   185e8009656bbb7421c843739098cc7a
#
_cell.length_a   1.000
_cell.length_b   1.000
_cell.length_c   1.000
_cell.angle_alpha   90.00
_cell.angle_beta   90.00
_cell.angle_gamma   90.00
#
_symmetry.space_group_name_H-M   'P 1'
#
loop_
_entity.id
_entity.type
_entity.pdbx_description
1 polymer ?
#
loop_
_entity_poly.entity_id
_entity_poly.type
_entity_poly.pdbx_seq_one_letter_code
_entity_poly.pdbx_strand_id
1 'polypeptide(L)'
;MVKILNKSGLDVRFGCSSDIQPVMEFINDYWKIGHVLAIDRELFEYLYLEKSGQLNFVLAFEPEANELIAILGFASSDLKLSRVSTSMWRSREELRFRKYSAGAAVYNFLIKKINPTTIFSNTISPHTIKFYEFLRYSCFLMDHFVYVNNKKDKFKIVGNPPQQFPSLPLSETPVAVLSAVIDSPDLLRALNETPFSYGSKDFWYLEKRYFKNPRFKYHVSEVLVESKSIGLIVYRRQSVNTRSCIRIVDVIGDEPCLVAALPSLINEMYERGDEYIDLVCWGLDVDAIQKTRLVDRRQYPDFVVPELFSPFVPENVDRWLFTNNPDNEKFYKGDGDQDRPN
;
A
#
# COMPACT_ATOMS: atom_id res chain seq x y z
N MET A 1 -11.63 23.60 -9.66
CA MET A 1 -10.49 23.19 -10.53
C MET A 1 -9.49 24.34 -10.58
N VAL A 2 -8.41 24.27 -9.78
CA VAL A 2 -7.39 25.34 -9.74
C VAL A 2 -6.58 25.22 -11.03
N LYS A 3 -6.67 26.22 -11.92
CA LYS A 3 -5.77 26.35 -13.07
C LYS A 3 -4.38 26.75 -12.56
N ILE A 4 -3.56 25.77 -12.23
CA ILE A 4 -2.11 26.01 -12.12
C ILE A 4 -1.59 26.04 -13.57
N LEU A 5 -1.33 27.24 -14.06
CA LEU A 5 -0.91 27.47 -15.43
C LEU A 5 0.49 26.90 -15.64
N ASN A 6 0.58 25.99 -16.60
CA ASN A 6 1.84 25.46 -17.10
C ASN A 6 2.53 26.53 -17.97
N LYS A 7 3.12 27.56 -17.33
CA LYS A 7 3.88 28.65 -17.99
C LYS A 7 5.39 28.40 -17.97
N SER A 8 5.81 27.18 -17.57
CA SER A 8 7.20 26.97 -17.22
C SER A 8 8.14 26.61 -18.37
N GLY A 9 7.62 26.39 -19.58
CA GLY A 9 8.46 25.97 -20.71
C GLY A 9 9.13 24.60 -20.54
N LEU A 10 8.77 23.83 -19.50
CA LEU A 10 9.32 22.49 -19.25
C LEU A 10 8.83 21.47 -20.28
N ASP A 11 9.70 20.56 -20.65
CA ASP A 11 9.28 19.32 -21.29
C ASP A 11 8.78 18.33 -20.24
N VAL A 12 7.47 18.04 -20.24
CA VAL A 12 6.82 17.14 -19.29
C VAL A 12 6.14 16.02 -20.04
N ARG A 13 6.54 14.78 -19.74
CA ARG A 13 6.04 13.59 -20.45
C ARG A 13 5.96 12.36 -19.54
N PHE A 14 5.26 11.34 -20.01
CA PHE A 14 5.43 10.01 -19.42
C PHE A 14 6.81 9.45 -19.75
N GLY A 15 7.34 8.66 -18.81
CA GLY A 15 8.58 7.93 -19.00
C GLY A 15 8.42 6.75 -19.97
N CYS A 16 9.53 6.27 -20.45
CA CYS A 16 9.61 5.05 -21.25
C CYS A 16 10.78 4.17 -20.76
N SER A 17 10.97 3.01 -21.35
CA SER A 17 12.00 2.05 -20.93
C SER A 17 13.42 2.62 -20.93
N SER A 18 13.75 3.59 -21.80
CA SER A 18 15.06 4.26 -21.80
C SER A 18 15.26 5.22 -20.61
N ASP A 19 14.18 5.61 -19.93
CA ASP A 19 14.24 6.50 -18.77
C ASP A 19 14.45 5.75 -17.44
N ILE A 20 14.45 4.42 -17.43
CA ILE A 20 14.59 3.61 -16.21
C ILE A 20 15.86 3.99 -15.45
N GLN A 21 17.01 3.95 -16.12
CA GLN A 21 18.29 4.25 -15.46
C GLN A 21 18.35 5.70 -14.98
N PRO A 22 18.00 6.73 -15.76
CA PRO A 22 17.92 8.11 -15.29
C PRO A 22 17.00 8.31 -14.07
N VAL A 23 15.86 7.62 -14.02
CA VAL A 23 14.93 7.73 -12.88
C VAL A 23 15.51 7.04 -11.63
N MET A 24 16.12 5.87 -11.77
CA MET A 24 16.79 5.18 -10.66
C MET A 24 17.92 6.02 -10.07
N GLU A 25 18.74 6.64 -10.92
CA GLU A 25 19.79 7.59 -10.50
C GLU A 25 19.19 8.80 -9.79
N PHE A 26 18.13 9.39 -10.34
CA PHE A 26 17.44 10.50 -9.69
C PHE A 26 16.92 10.13 -8.29
N ILE A 27 16.37 8.92 -8.12
CA ILE A 27 15.92 8.42 -6.81
C ILE A 27 17.12 8.30 -5.86
N ASN A 28 18.26 7.77 -6.31
CA ASN A 28 19.46 7.66 -5.50
C ASN A 28 19.96 9.03 -5.03
N ASP A 29 20.02 10.00 -5.92
CA ASP A 29 20.71 11.28 -5.69
C ASP A 29 19.82 12.30 -4.98
N TYR A 30 18.50 12.29 -5.23
CA TYR A 30 17.59 13.33 -4.77
C TYR A 30 16.48 12.84 -3.83
N TRP A 31 16.30 11.53 -3.67
CA TRP A 31 15.35 10.98 -2.71
C TRP A 31 16.09 10.39 -1.50
N LYS A 32 16.82 9.31 -1.70
CA LYS A 32 17.57 8.60 -0.64
C LYS A 32 18.65 7.73 -1.28
N ILE A 33 19.90 7.95 -0.90
CA ILE A 33 21.05 7.13 -1.30
C ILE A 33 20.78 5.67 -0.90
N GLY A 34 20.95 4.74 -1.84
CA GLY A 34 20.74 3.32 -1.62
C GLY A 34 19.28 2.91 -1.42
N HIS A 35 18.32 3.75 -1.83
CA HIS A 35 16.91 3.37 -1.82
C HIS A 35 16.66 2.12 -2.67
N VAL A 36 15.79 1.20 -2.21
CA VAL A 36 15.55 -0.07 -2.92
C VAL A 36 15.19 0.13 -4.40
N LEU A 37 14.39 1.14 -4.73
CA LEU A 37 14.03 1.46 -6.12
C LEU A 37 15.16 2.11 -6.93
N ALA A 38 16.26 2.49 -6.30
CA ALA A 38 17.46 2.97 -6.98
C ALA A 38 18.46 1.85 -7.28
N ILE A 39 18.41 0.74 -6.52
CA ILE A 39 19.40 -0.35 -6.61
C ILE A 39 18.82 -1.67 -7.13
N ASP A 40 17.52 -1.91 -6.94
CA ASP A 40 16.83 -3.14 -7.37
C ASP A 40 16.04 -2.87 -8.65
N ARG A 41 16.72 -3.04 -9.79
CA ARG A 41 16.13 -2.80 -11.12
C ARG A 41 14.95 -3.73 -11.42
N GLU A 42 15.02 -4.99 -11.04
CA GLU A 42 13.94 -5.95 -11.28
C GLU A 42 12.65 -5.52 -10.54
N LEU A 43 12.78 -5.11 -9.27
CA LEU A 43 11.66 -4.60 -8.49
C LEU A 43 11.13 -3.28 -9.07
N PHE A 44 12.01 -2.39 -9.51
CA PHE A 44 11.62 -1.12 -10.14
C PHE A 44 10.82 -1.35 -11.43
N GLU A 45 11.32 -2.20 -12.33
CA GLU A 45 10.63 -2.55 -13.57
C GLU A 45 9.31 -3.27 -13.32
N TYR A 46 9.27 -4.20 -12.36
CA TYR A 46 8.04 -4.88 -11.98
C TYR A 46 6.95 -3.90 -11.51
N LEU A 47 7.31 -2.89 -10.72
CA LEU A 47 6.34 -1.93 -10.18
C LEU A 47 5.86 -0.94 -11.24
N TYR A 48 6.75 -0.46 -12.11
CA TYR A 48 6.49 0.73 -12.92
C TYR A 48 6.59 0.55 -14.44
N LEU A 49 7.19 -0.53 -14.95
CA LEU A 49 7.28 -0.74 -16.37
C LEU A 49 6.09 -1.56 -16.88
N GLU A 50 5.36 -1.01 -17.85
CA GLU A 50 4.28 -1.70 -18.53
C GLU A 50 4.79 -2.48 -19.74
N LYS A 51 4.03 -3.50 -20.15
CA LYS A 51 4.37 -4.32 -21.35
C LYS A 51 4.52 -3.50 -22.65
N SER A 52 3.86 -2.35 -22.70
CA SER A 52 3.97 -1.40 -23.82
C SER A 52 5.32 -0.69 -23.89
N GLY A 53 6.16 -0.82 -22.86
CA GLY A 53 7.39 -0.05 -22.68
C GLY A 53 7.18 1.33 -22.05
N GLN A 54 5.96 1.68 -21.68
CA GLN A 54 5.68 2.87 -20.88
C GLN A 54 6.18 2.67 -19.45
N LEU A 55 6.89 3.67 -18.95
CA LEU A 55 7.26 3.76 -17.54
C LEU A 55 6.23 4.61 -16.80
N ASN A 56 5.64 4.06 -15.76
CA ASN A 56 4.61 4.73 -14.93
C ASN A 56 5.24 5.80 -14.02
N PHE A 57 5.96 6.71 -14.66
CA PHE A 57 6.48 7.95 -14.12
C PHE A 57 6.13 9.11 -15.04
N VAL A 58 5.80 10.25 -14.47
CA VAL A 58 5.81 11.53 -15.15
C VAL A 58 7.15 12.20 -14.86
N LEU A 59 7.82 12.64 -15.91
CA LEU A 59 9.15 13.21 -15.88
C LEU A 59 9.11 14.64 -16.38
N ALA A 60 9.85 15.54 -15.72
CA ALA A 60 10.03 16.92 -16.19
C ALA A 60 11.51 17.19 -16.44
N PHE A 61 11.80 17.66 -17.67
CA PHE A 61 13.15 17.99 -18.11
C PHE A 61 13.30 19.52 -18.25
N GLU A 62 14.45 20.01 -17.84
CA GLU A 62 14.84 21.38 -18.11
C GLU A 62 15.18 21.54 -19.60
N PRO A 63 14.64 22.57 -20.30
CA PRO A 63 14.66 22.58 -21.76
C PRO A 63 16.04 22.79 -22.38
N GLU A 64 16.93 23.55 -21.73
CA GLU A 64 18.23 23.94 -22.31
C GLU A 64 19.26 22.82 -22.22
N ALA A 65 19.42 22.23 -21.03
CA ALA A 65 20.40 21.16 -20.78
C ALA A 65 19.78 19.75 -20.88
N ASN A 66 18.47 19.63 -21.07
CA ASN A 66 17.73 18.36 -21.04
C ASN A 66 17.96 17.57 -19.75
N GLU A 67 18.12 18.27 -18.62
CA GLU A 67 18.32 17.66 -17.32
C GLU A 67 16.97 17.23 -16.71
N LEU A 68 16.92 16.01 -16.16
CA LEU A 68 15.78 15.53 -15.39
C LEU A 68 15.73 16.27 -14.05
N ILE A 69 14.65 17.04 -13.81
CA ILE A 69 14.53 17.92 -12.64
C ILE A 69 13.34 17.59 -11.74
N ALA A 70 12.39 16.78 -12.19
CA ALA A 70 11.34 16.24 -11.33
C ALA A 70 10.82 14.91 -11.84
N ILE A 71 10.41 14.09 -10.89
CA ILE A 71 9.76 12.80 -11.14
C ILE A 71 8.49 12.67 -10.30
N LEU A 72 7.53 11.90 -10.81
CA LEU A 72 6.33 11.46 -10.08
C LEU A 72 5.99 10.05 -10.55
N GLY A 73 6.19 9.06 -9.69
CA GLY A 73 5.75 7.70 -9.92
C GLY A 73 4.25 7.53 -9.67
N PHE A 74 3.64 6.60 -10.36
CA PHE A 74 2.25 6.23 -10.13
C PHE A 74 2.00 4.75 -10.39
N ALA A 75 0.96 4.21 -9.75
CA ALA A 75 0.47 2.85 -9.99
C ALA A 75 -1.06 2.87 -10.03
N SER A 76 -1.67 1.97 -10.79
CA SER A 76 -3.12 1.84 -10.85
C SER A 76 -3.57 0.50 -10.30
N SER A 77 -4.76 0.47 -9.71
CA SER A 77 -5.43 -0.77 -9.30
C SER A 77 -6.36 -1.36 -10.36
N ASP A 78 -6.46 -0.70 -11.52
CA ASP A 78 -7.29 -1.14 -12.64
C ASP A 78 -6.69 -0.73 -13.99
N LEU A 79 -7.05 -1.47 -15.05
CA LEU A 79 -6.58 -1.20 -16.41
C LEU A 79 -7.09 0.12 -17.01
N LYS A 80 -8.14 0.69 -16.44
CA LYS A 80 -8.73 1.96 -16.93
C LYS A 80 -8.05 3.17 -16.33
N LEU A 81 -7.11 2.98 -15.41
CA LEU A 81 -6.45 4.04 -14.65
C LEU A 81 -7.45 4.92 -13.88
N SER A 82 -8.57 4.33 -13.43
CA SER A 82 -9.60 5.07 -12.71
C SER A 82 -9.24 5.29 -11.24
N ARG A 83 -8.43 4.39 -10.66
CA ARG A 83 -7.93 4.45 -9.29
C ARG A 83 -6.40 4.44 -9.29
N VAL A 84 -5.79 5.59 -9.06
CA VAL A 84 -4.35 5.81 -9.21
C VAL A 84 -3.71 6.22 -7.89
N SER A 85 -2.68 5.50 -7.48
CA SER A 85 -1.78 5.89 -6.40
C SER A 85 -0.59 6.67 -6.93
N THR A 86 -0.16 7.70 -6.20
CA THR A 86 1.08 8.43 -6.48
C THR A 86 2.19 8.04 -5.51
N SER A 87 3.42 8.03 -5.99
CA SER A 87 4.61 7.69 -5.23
C SER A 87 5.83 8.42 -5.78
N MET A 88 6.94 8.41 -5.04
CA MET A 88 8.23 8.94 -5.51
C MET A 88 8.13 10.33 -6.14
N TRP A 89 7.32 11.21 -5.53
CA TRP A 89 7.15 12.57 -6.01
C TRP A 89 8.25 13.48 -5.48
N ARG A 90 9.17 13.86 -6.33
CA ARG A 90 10.33 14.68 -5.97
C ARG A 90 10.72 15.63 -7.11
N SER A 91 11.14 16.84 -6.73
CA SER A 91 11.81 17.78 -7.62
C SER A 91 13.16 18.18 -7.03
N ARG A 92 14.09 18.55 -7.90
CA ARG A 92 15.39 19.12 -7.50
C ARG A 92 15.19 20.48 -6.88
N GLU A 93 15.97 20.79 -5.84
CA GLU A 93 15.79 21.99 -5.00
C GLU A 93 16.74 23.13 -5.36
N GLU A 94 17.65 22.93 -6.32
CA GLU A 94 18.60 23.94 -6.73
C GLU A 94 17.90 25.23 -7.19
N LEU A 95 18.44 26.38 -6.77
CA LEU A 95 17.86 27.69 -7.01
C LEU A 95 17.51 27.93 -8.50
N ARG A 96 18.37 27.43 -9.41
CA ARG A 96 18.18 27.57 -10.86
C ARG A 96 16.90 26.91 -11.38
N PHE A 97 16.36 25.89 -10.67
CA PHE A 97 15.17 25.15 -11.08
C PHE A 97 13.88 25.61 -10.39
N ARG A 98 13.98 26.44 -9.34
CA ARG A 98 12.79 26.90 -8.58
C ARG A 98 11.78 27.66 -9.45
N LYS A 99 12.25 28.38 -10.47
CA LYS A 99 11.40 29.12 -11.41
C LYS A 99 10.38 28.24 -12.16
N TYR A 100 10.67 26.93 -12.29
CA TYR A 100 9.88 26.03 -13.10
C TYR A 100 8.70 25.39 -12.38
N SER A 101 8.67 25.38 -11.04
CA SER A 101 7.65 24.66 -10.26
C SER A 101 7.46 23.21 -10.72
N ALA A 102 8.57 22.52 -11.01
CA ALA A 102 8.60 21.22 -11.71
C ALA A 102 7.79 20.13 -11.01
N GLY A 103 7.78 20.12 -9.67
CA GLY A 103 6.94 19.18 -8.90
C GLY A 103 5.44 19.36 -9.19
N ALA A 104 4.95 20.60 -9.24
CA ALA A 104 3.57 20.88 -9.61
C ALA A 104 3.29 20.54 -11.08
N ALA A 105 4.27 20.75 -11.96
CA ALA A 105 4.13 20.46 -13.38
C ALA A 105 3.90 18.97 -13.65
N VAL A 106 4.70 18.07 -13.04
CA VAL A 106 4.52 16.60 -13.19
C VAL A 106 3.17 16.16 -12.61
N TYR A 107 2.77 16.71 -11.46
CA TYR A 107 1.49 16.36 -10.85
C TYR A 107 0.30 16.78 -11.73
N ASN A 108 0.28 18.03 -12.20
CA ASN A 108 -0.78 18.53 -13.08
C ASN A 108 -0.83 17.77 -14.41
N PHE A 109 0.33 17.37 -14.95
CA PHE A 109 0.38 16.56 -16.16
C PHE A 109 -0.30 15.21 -15.93
N LEU A 110 0.01 14.51 -14.82
CA LEU A 110 -0.61 13.24 -14.46
C LEU A 110 -2.13 13.38 -14.40
N ILE A 111 -2.64 14.32 -13.59
CA ILE A 111 -4.07 14.56 -13.43
C ILE A 111 -4.76 14.86 -14.75
N LYS A 112 -4.16 15.75 -15.56
CA LYS A 112 -4.74 16.14 -16.85
C LYS A 112 -4.77 14.99 -17.88
N LYS A 113 -3.75 14.13 -17.88
CA LYS A 113 -3.61 13.08 -18.88
C LYS A 113 -4.38 11.80 -18.53
N ILE A 114 -4.42 11.44 -17.25
CA ILE A 114 -5.12 10.23 -16.78
C ILE A 114 -6.56 10.56 -16.38
N ASN A 115 -6.78 11.69 -15.71
CA ASN A 115 -8.09 12.10 -15.18
C ASN A 115 -8.73 11.00 -14.30
N PRO A 116 -8.04 10.48 -13.27
CA PRO A 116 -8.54 9.39 -12.46
C PRO A 116 -9.77 9.83 -11.64
N THR A 117 -10.68 8.89 -11.40
CA THR A 117 -11.81 9.09 -10.48
C THR A 117 -11.31 9.17 -9.04
N THR A 118 -10.39 8.29 -8.67
CA THR A 118 -9.74 8.26 -7.35
C THR A 118 -8.24 8.43 -7.51
N ILE A 119 -7.68 9.44 -6.82
CA ILE A 119 -6.23 9.60 -6.67
C ILE A 119 -5.88 9.60 -5.19
N PHE A 120 -4.81 8.91 -4.85
CA PHE A 120 -4.37 8.76 -3.47
C PHE A 120 -2.87 8.50 -3.34
N SER A 121 -2.37 8.58 -2.12
CA SER A 121 -1.09 7.99 -1.70
C SER A 121 -1.19 7.60 -0.24
N ASN A 122 -0.81 6.39 0.10
CA ASN A 122 -0.90 5.84 1.46
C ASN A 122 0.41 5.94 2.24
N THR A 123 1.31 6.85 1.87
CA THR A 123 2.58 7.11 2.58
C THR A 123 3.08 8.51 2.27
N ILE A 124 2.29 9.52 2.55
CA ILE A 124 2.74 10.90 2.39
C ILE A 124 3.51 11.37 3.63
N SER A 125 4.46 12.28 3.41
CA SER A 125 5.13 12.95 4.52
C SER A 125 4.17 13.93 5.23
N PRO A 126 4.16 13.99 6.57
CA PRO A 126 3.36 14.99 7.30
C PRO A 126 3.59 16.43 6.83
N HIS A 127 4.80 16.76 6.36
CA HIS A 127 5.11 18.08 5.82
C HIS A 127 4.35 18.44 4.54
N THR A 128 3.80 17.43 3.82
CA THR A 128 3.06 17.65 2.58
C THR A 128 1.55 17.74 2.77
N ILE A 129 1.03 17.51 3.99
CA ILE A 129 -0.40 17.51 4.29
C ILE A 129 -1.05 18.84 3.85
N LYS A 130 -0.50 19.97 4.30
CA LYS A 130 -1.03 21.30 3.94
C LYS A 130 -1.08 21.55 2.44
N PHE A 131 -0.16 20.96 1.68
CA PHE A 131 -0.14 21.05 0.23
C PHE A 131 -1.31 20.26 -0.38
N TYR A 132 -1.57 19.05 0.10
CA TYR A 132 -2.70 18.23 -0.37
C TYR A 132 -4.05 18.84 0.01
N GLU A 133 -4.18 19.38 1.24
CA GLU A 133 -5.36 20.13 1.67
C GLU A 133 -5.60 21.38 0.80
N PHE A 134 -4.55 22.11 0.43
CA PHE A 134 -4.64 23.21 -0.52
C PHE A 134 -5.17 22.76 -1.89
N LEU A 135 -4.82 21.56 -2.33
CA LEU A 135 -5.37 20.92 -3.52
C LEU A 135 -6.79 20.35 -3.31
N ARG A 136 -7.38 20.55 -2.13
CA ARG A 136 -8.71 20.08 -1.70
C ARG A 136 -8.81 18.55 -1.62
N TYR A 137 -7.73 17.90 -1.25
CA TYR A 137 -7.72 16.49 -0.89
C TYR A 137 -7.88 16.32 0.62
N SER A 138 -8.51 15.25 1.02
CA SER A 138 -8.59 14.85 2.43
C SER A 138 -7.34 14.09 2.82
N CYS A 139 -6.80 14.40 4.02
CA CYS A 139 -5.62 13.72 4.55
C CYS A 139 -5.96 13.04 5.87
N PHE A 140 -5.52 11.80 6.05
CA PHE A 140 -5.84 10.98 7.20
C PHE A 140 -4.60 10.23 7.69
N LEU A 141 -4.55 10.00 8.99
CA LEU A 141 -3.63 9.03 9.57
C LEU A 141 -4.26 7.65 9.44
N MET A 142 -3.56 6.71 8.80
CA MET A 142 -4.03 5.34 8.68
C MET A 142 -4.03 4.64 10.04
N ASP A 143 -4.99 3.78 10.26
CA ASP A 143 -5.09 2.95 11.45
C ASP A 143 -4.09 1.80 11.37
N HIS A 144 -3.56 1.40 12.52
CA HIS A 144 -2.71 0.24 12.65
C HIS A 144 -3.27 -0.70 13.71
N PHE A 145 -4.03 -1.68 13.25
CA PHE A 145 -4.68 -2.68 14.10
C PHE A 145 -3.78 -3.89 14.32
N VAL A 146 -3.82 -4.45 15.52
CA VAL A 146 -2.93 -5.54 15.93
C VAL A 146 -3.66 -6.56 16.79
N TYR A 147 -3.35 -7.83 16.60
CA TYR A 147 -3.66 -8.92 17.53
C TYR A 147 -2.37 -9.62 17.93
N VAL A 148 -2.04 -9.64 19.21
CA VAL A 148 -0.80 -10.25 19.73
C VAL A 148 -1.05 -11.67 20.19
N ASN A 149 -0.10 -12.55 19.96
CA ASN A 149 -0.14 -13.94 20.41
C ASN A 149 -0.03 -14.03 21.95
N ASN A 150 -1.16 -14.10 22.62
CA ASN A 150 -1.25 -14.17 24.09
C ASN A 150 -0.78 -15.50 24.72
N LYS A 151 -0.38 -16.49 23.88
CA LYS A 151 0.27 -17.74 24.35
C LYS A 151 1.78 -17.59 24.45
N LYS A 152 2.34 -16.41 24.20
CA LYS A 152 3.77 -16.11 24.29
C LYS A 152 4.09 -15.21 25.46
N ASP A 153 5.15 -15.55 26.18
CA ASP A 153 5.69 -14.74 27.29
C ASP A 153 6.84 -13.82 26.82
N LYS A 154 7.42 -14.11 25.66
CA LYS A 154 8.60 -13.39 25.14
C LYS A 154 8.42 -13.05 23.65
N PHE A 155 8.65 -11.79 23.36
CA PHE A 155 8.58 -11.20 22.02
C PHE A 155 9.95 -10.71 21.57
N LYS A 156 10.21 -10.73 20.27
CA LYS A 156 11.46 -10.22 19.65
C LYS A 156 11.20 -9.21 18.55
N ILE A 157 9.96 -9.13 18.08
CA ILE A 157 9.54 -8.19 17.03
C ILE A 157 8.80 -7.03 17.68
N VAL A 158 7.71 -7.30 18.39
CA VAL A 158 6.95 -6.26 19.08
C VAL A 158 7.63 -5.85 20.39
N GLY A 159 7.59 -4.55 20.69
CA GLY A 159 8.06 -4.00 21.95
C GLY A 159 6.89 -3.64 22.89
N ASN A 160 7.04 -3.94 24.18
CA ASN A 160 6.09 -3.57 25.25
C ASN A 160 4.62 -3.90 24.93
N PRO A 161 4.28 -5.14 24.53
CA PRO A 161 2.89 -5.48 24.28
C PRO A 161 2.06 -5.32 25.58
N PRO A 162 0.81 -4.84 25.49
CA PRO A 162 -0.06 -4.74 26.63
C PRO A 162 -0.23 -6.10 27.32
N GLN A 163 -0.25 -6.12 28.65
CA GLN A 163 -0.42 -7.36 29.41
C GLN A 163 -1.81 -7.98 29.24
N GLN A 164 -2.80 -7.16 28.96
CA GLN A 164 -4.16 -7.59 28.71
C GLN A 164 -4.68 -6.87 27.46
N PHE A 165 -5.00 -7.65 26.44
CA PHE A 165 -5.83 -7.18 25.35
C PHE A 165 -7.29 -7.34 25.72
N PRO A 166 -8.20 -6.46 25.23
CA PRO A 166 -9.62 -6.64 25.47
C PRO A 166 -10.02 -8.05 25.01
N SER A 167 -10.44 -8.89 25.94
CA SER A 167 -11.05 -10.17 25.64
C SER A 167 -12.50 -9.88 25.22
N LEU A 168 -12.68 -9.41 24.00
CA LEU A 168 -14.02 -9.37 23.44
C LEU A 168 -14.51 -10.81 23.32
N PRO A 169 -15.75 -11.11 23.77
CA PRO A 169 -16.33 -12.41 23.54
C PRO A 169 -16.23 -12.73 22.04
N LEU A 170 -15.96 -14.00 21.71
CA LEU A 170 -16.14 -14.48 20.34
C LEU A 170 -17.58 -14.11 19.98
N SER A 171 -17.77 -13.11 19.13
CA SER A 171 -19.09 -12.87 18.60
C SER A 171 -19.53 -14.17 17.93
N GLU A 172 -20.83 -14.46 17.91
CA GLU A 172 -21.44 -15.56 17.19
C GLU A 172 -21.28 -15.43 15.66
N THR A 173 -20.16 -14.85 15.23
CA THR A 173 -19.81 -14.72 13.80
C THR A 173 -19.62 -16.13 13.26
N PRO A 174 -20.28 -16.47 12.16
CA PRO A 174 -20.07 -17.74 11.49
C PRO A 174 -18.57 -17.93 11.26
N VAL A 175 -18.00 -19.04 11.71
CA VAL A 175 -16.58 -19.36 11.47
C VAL A 175 -16.41 -19.53 9.96
N ALA A 176 -15.75 -18.58 9.33
CA ALA A 176 -15.39 -18.74 7.94
C ALA A 176 -14.33 -19.82 7.82
N VAL A 177 -14.49 -20.66 6.84
CA VAL A 177 -13.41 -21.51 6.37
C VAL A 177 -12.61 -20.68 5.39
N LEU A 178 -11.33 -20.42 5.72
CA LEU A 178 -10.41 -20.00 4.68
C LEU A 178 -10.24 -21.20 3.76
N SER A 179 -10.62 -21.06 2.51
CA SER A 179 -10.29 -22.06 1.51
C SER A 179 -8.78 -22.19 1.41
N ALA A 180 -8.32 -23.29 0.84
CA ALA A 180 -6.91 -23.48 0.52
C ALA A 180 -6.34 -22.21 -0.12
N VAL A 181 -5.10 -21.89 0.21
CA VAL A 181 -4.36 -20.77 -0.39
C VAL A 181 -4.53 -20.83 -1.91
N ILE A 182 -5.04 -19.76 -2.49
CA ILE A 182 -5.06 -19.60 -3.93
C ILE A 182 -3.60 -19.43 -4.36
N ASP A 183 -3.02 -20.46 -4.93
CA ASP A 183 -1.61 -20.49 -5.31
C ASP A 183 -1.38 -20.16 -6.78
N SER A 184 -2.47 -19.98 -7.54
CA SER A 184 -2.38 -19.68 -8.96
C SER A 184 -3.38 -18.60 -9.41
N PRO A 185 -3.00 -17.80 -10.43
CA PRO A 185 -3.91 -16.85 -11.08
C PRO A 185 -5.15 -17.52 -11.71
N ASP A 186 -5.03 -18.79 -12.11
CA ASP A 186 -6.14 -19.50 -12.75
C ASP A 186 -7.25 -19.83 -11.74
N LEU A 187 -6.90 -20.19 -10.51
CA LEU A 187 -7.88 -20.32 -9.43
C LEU A 187 -8.54 -18.97 -9.14
N LEU A 188 -7.78 -17.88 -9.10
CA LEU A 188 -8.37 -16.56 -8.93
C LEU A 188 -9.33 -16.18 -10.06
N ARG A 189 -9.05 -16.58 -11.31
CA ARG A 189 -9.96 -16.37 -12.45
C ARG A 189 -11.25 -17.14 -12.30
N ALA A 190 -11.19 -18.36 -11.79
CA ALA A 190 -12.39 -19.15 -11.51
C ALA A 190 -13.32 -18.47 -10.49
N LEU A 191 -12.74 -17.71 -9.54
CA LEU A 191 -13.52 -16.95 -8.56
C LEU A 191 -14.15 -15.67 -9.15
N ASN A 192 -13.76 -15.22 -10.33
CA ASN A 192 -14.35 -14.05 -10.99
C ASN A 192 -15.83 -14.25 -11.36
N GLU A 193 -16.32 -15.50 -11.32
CA GLU A 193 -17.73 -15.84 -11.46
C GLU A 193 -18.51 -15.76 -10.12
N THR A 194 -17.82 -15.41 -9.02
CA THR A 194 -18.41 -15.33 -7.68
C THR A 194 -19.15 -14.00 -7.46
N PRO A 195 -20.15 -13.97 -6.55
CA PRO A 195 -21.04 -12.83 -6.37
C PRO A 195 -20.42 -11.61 -5.67
N PHE A 196 -19.18 -11.68 -5.15
CA PHE A 196 -18.55 -10.53 -4.52
C PHE A 196 -17.81 -9.66 -5.57
N SER A 197 -17.85 -8.37 -5.36
CA SER A 197 -17.08 -7.41 -6.17
C SER A 197 -15.64 -7.34 -5.69
N TYR A 198 -14.69 -7.27 -6.62
CA TYR A 198 -13.31 -6.92 -6.28
C TYR A 198 -13.15 -5.45 -5.83
N GLY A 199 -14.27 -4.72 -5.71
CA GLY A 199 -14.27 -3.30 -5.39
C GLY A 199 -13.63 -2.48 -6.51
N SER A 200 -12.69 -1.63 -6.14
CA SER A 200 -11.93 -0.77 -7.06
C SER A 200 -10.65 -1.41 -7.61
N LYS A 201 -10.50 -2.73 -7.44
CA LYS A 201 -9.33 -3.50 -7.89
C LYS A 201 -9.75 -4.55 -8.90
N ASP A 202 -9.11 -4.58 -10.07
CA ASP A 202 -9.40 -5.58 -11.08
C ASP A 202 -8.49 -6.82 -10.95
N PHE A 203 -8.87 -7.87 -11.68
CA PHE A 203 -8.12 -9.11 -11.72
C PHE A 203 -6.66 -8.93 -12.13
N TRP A 204 -6.38 -8.06 -13.11
CA TRP A 204 -5.03 -7.76 -13.58
C TRP A 204 -4.15 -7.22 -12.44
N TYR A 205 -4.71 -6.31 -11.62
CA TYR A 205 -4.00 -5.76 -10.47
C TYR A 205 -3.69 -6.85 -9.44
N LEU A 206 -4.68 -7.68 -9.09
CA LEU A 206 -4.48 -8.76 -8.13
C LEU A 206 -3.43 -9.76 -8.59
N GLU A 207 -3.48 -10.17 -9.87
CA GLU A 207 -2.49 -11.05 -10.47
C GLU A 207 -1.09 -10.44 -10.43
N LYS A 208 -0.93 -9.20 -10.92
CA LYS A 208 0.33 -8.48 -10.90
C LYS A 208 0.84 -8.33 -9.47
N ARG A 209 0.01 -7.83 -8.57
CA ARG A 209 0.41 -7.41 -7.23
C ARG A 209 0.78 -8.56 -6.31
N TYR A 210 0.03 -9.65 -6.33
CA TYR A 210 0.13 -10.69 -5.32
C TYR A 210 0.71 -12.01 -5.82
N PHE A 211 0.64 -12.31 -7.11
CA PHE A 211 1.19 -13.55 -7.65
C PHE A 211 2.52 -13.38 -8.37
N LYS A 212 2.78 -12.21 -8.93
CA LYS A 212 3.99 -11.93 -9.71
C LYS A 212 5.03 -11.08 -9.00
N ASN A 213 4.83 -10.78 -7.69
CA ASN A 213 5.79 -9.97 -6.94
C ASN A 213 7.14 -10.67 -6.84
N PRO A 214 8.26 -10.04 -7.27
CA PRO A 214 9.57 -10.69 -7.30
C PRO A 214 10.25 -10.77 -5.94
N ARG A 215 9.74 -10.08 -4.91
CA ARG A 215 10.39 -9.96 -3.60
C ARG A 215 9.56 -10.54 -2.46
N PHE A 216 8.24 -10.47 -2.57
CA PHE A 216 7.34 -10.97 -1.52
C PHE A 216 6.46 -12.09 -2.00
N LYS A 217 6.34 -13.11 -1.18
CA LYS A 217 5.36 -14.17 -1.36
C LYS A 217 4.12 -13.84 -0.53
N TYR A 218 3.01 -13.66 -1.21
CA TYR A 218 1.71 -13.45 -0.59
C TYR A 218 0.94 -14.76 -0.48
N HIS A 219 0.10 -14.82 0.54
CA HIS A 219 -0.97 -15.80 0.65
C HIS A 219 -2.27 -15.09 0.30
N VAL A 220 -2.96 -15.59 -0.69
CA VAL A 220 -4.29 -15.13 -1.08
C VAL A 220 -5.25 -16.24 -0.73
N SER A 221 -6.22 -15.98 0.14
CA SER A 221 -7.19 -16.97 0.57
C SER A 221 -8.59 -16.44 0.33
N GLU A 222 -9.43 -17.30 -0.25
CA GLU A 222 -10.85 -17.05 -0.36
C GLU A 222 -11.51 -17.21 1.01
N VAL A 223 -12.42 -16.32 1.34
CA VAL A 223 -13.18 -16.35 2.59
C VAL A 223 -14.58 -16.90 2.31
N LEU A 224 -14.85 -18.07 2.86
CA LEU A 224 -16.12 -18.78 2.69
C LEU A 224 -16.95 -18.71 3.97
N VAL A 225 -18.18 -18.24 3.87
CA VAL A 225 -19.19 -18.32 4.93
C VAL A 225 -20.35 -19.16 4.40
N GLU A 226 -20.70 -20.23 5.10
CA GLU A 226 -21.75 -21.19 4.66
C GLU A 226 -21.53 -21.67 3.21
N SER A 227 -20.28 -21.96 2.86
CA SER A 227 -19.84 -22.37 1.51
C SER A 227 -20.03 -21.33 0.41
N LYS A 228 -20.31 -20.08 0.77
CA LYS A 228 -20.41 -18.96 -0.18
C LYS A 228 -19.18 -18.08 -0.05
N SER A 229 -18.59 -17.73 -1.19
CA SER A 229 -17.48 -16.78 -1.24
C SER A 229 -17.98 -15.37 -0.91
N ILE A 230 -17.33 -14.73 0.06
CA ILE A 230 -17.64 -13.35 0.46
C ILE A 230 -16.46 -12.39 0.22
N GLY A 231 -15.31 -12.89 -0.21
CA GLY A 231 -14.15 -12.08 -0.54
C GLY A 231 -12.83 -12.82 -0.46
N LEU A 232 -11.76 -12.05 -0.57
CA LEU A 232 -10.38 -12.54 -0.45
C LEU A 232 -9.68 -11.80 0.69
N ILE A 233 -8.83 -12.52 1.42
CA ILE A 233 -7.87 -11.91 2.32
C ILE A 233 -6.45 -12.17 1.79
N VAL A 234 -5.65 -11.11 1.72
CA VAL A 234 -4.27 -11.19 1.28
C VAL A 234 -3.36 -10.87 2.45
N TYR A 235 -2.47 -11.78 2.75
CA TYR A 235 -1.52 -11.62 3.84
C TYR A 235 -0.15 -12.19 3.46
N ARG A 236 0.86 -11.82 4.20
CA ARG A 236 2.19 -12.41 4.12
C ARG A 236 2.81 -12.59 5.48
N ARG A 237 3.75 -13.53 5.56
CA ARG A 237 4.61 -13.65 6.73
C ARG A 237 5.84 -12.79 6.58
N GLN A 238 6.16 -12.11 7.64
CA GLN A 238 7.39 -11.36 7.76
C GLN A 238 8.21 -11.93 8.90
N SER A 239 9.50 -12.19 8.65
CA SER A 239 10.38 -12.79 9.63
C SER A 239 11.58 -11.92 9.93
N VAL A 240 11.96 -11.85 11.18
CA VAL A 240 13.17 -11.21 11.68
C VAL A 240 13.60 -11.86 13.00
N ASN A 241 14.90 -11.94 13.25
CA ASN A 241 15.44 -12.47 14.52
C ASN A 241 14.88 -13.85 14.94
N THR A 242 14.69 -14.75 13.99
CA THR A 242 14.11 -16.09 14.22
C THR A 242 12.65 -16.10 14.69
N ARG A 243 11.95 -15.01 14.52
CA ARG A 243 10.52 -14.81 14.80
C ARG A 243 9.79 -14.33 13.57
N SER A 244 8.49 -14.49 13.59
CA SER A 244 7.63 -14.08 12.49
C SER A 244 6.33 -13.45 12.97
N CYS A 245 5.68 -12.73 12.06
CA CYS A 245 4.35 -12.18 12.21
C CYS A 245 3.54 -12.39 10.94
N ILE A 246 2.24 -12.34 11.03
CA ILE A 246 1.31 -12.28 9.90
C ILE A 246 0.97 -10.81 9.65
N ARG A 247 1.13 -10.38 8.41
CA ARG A 247 0.75 -9.04 7.99
C ARG A 247 -0.35 -9.12 6.96
N ILE A 248 -1.56 -8.68 7.34
CA ILE A 248 -2.66 -8.52 6.40
C ILE A 248 -2.35 -7.29 5.55
N VAL A 249 -2.25 -7.48 4.25
CA VAL A 249 -1.88 -6.39 3.33
C VAL A 249 -3.05 -5.89 2.51
N ASP A 250 -4.09 -6.73 2.35
CA ASP A 250 -5.29 -6.36 1.60
C ASP A 250 -6.51 -7.19 2.00
N VAL A 251 -7.69 -6.61 1.86
CA VAL A 251 -8.98 -7.28 1.98
C VAL A 251 -9.82 -6.88 0.77
N ILE A 252 -10.25 -7.85 -0.01
CA ILE A 252 -11.02 -7.66 -1.23
C ILE A 252 -12.40 -8.27 -1.01
N GLY A 253 -13.43 -7.43 -1.05
CA GLY A 253 -14.79 -7.77 -0.67
C GLY A 253 -15.32 -6.84 0.42
N ASP A 254 -16.49 -7.19 0.96
CA ASP A 254 -17.14 -6.42 2.00
C ASP A 254 -16.50 -6.64 3.38
N GLU A 255 -16.79 -5.76 4.34
CA GLU A 255 -16.25 -5.80 5.70
C GLU A 255 -16.42 -7.13 6.45
N PRO A 256 -17.53 -7.87 6.30
CA PRO A 256 -17.66 -9.20 6.86
C PRO A 256 -16.53 -10.17 6.48
N CYS A 257 -15.85 -9.92 5.35
CA CYS A 257 -14.72 -10.74 4.91
C CYS A 257 -13.57 -10.73 5.92
N LEU A 258 -13.16 -9.55 6.41
CA LEU A 258 -12.11 -9.43 7.43
C LEU A 258 -12.54 -10.10 8.75
N VAL A 259 -13.77 -9.80 9.21
CA VAL A 259 -14.31 -10.35 10.46
C VAL A 259 -14.32 -11.87 10.43
N ALA A 260 -14.77 -12.46 9.33
CA ALA A 260 -14.88 -13.89 9.15
C ALA A 260 -13.51 -14.58 9.00
N ALA A 261 -12.53 -13.93 8.36
CA ALA A 261 -11.20 -14.50 8.11
C ALA A 261 -10.30 -14.56 9.37
N LEU A 262 -10.47 -13.61 10.29
CA LEU A 262 -9.53 -13.45 11.41
C LEU A 262 -9.42 -14.64 12.35
N PRO A 263 -10.49 -15.36 12.74
CA PRO A 263 -10.35 -16.54 13.59
C PRO A 263 -9.42 -17.59 13.01
N SER A 264 -9.47 -17.83 11.70
CA SER A 264 -8.59 -18.77 11.01
C SER A 264 -7.13 -18.28 10.99
N LEU A 265 -6.89 -17.00 10.75
CA LEU A 265 -5.54 -16.42 10.81
C LEU A 265 -4.97 -16.43 12.23
N ILE A 266 -5.80 -16.23 13.26
CA ILE A 266 -5.39 -16.31 14.66
C ILE A 266 -4.98 -17.77 15.01
N ASN A 267 -5.73 -18.76 14.55
CA ASN A 267 -5.37 -20.16 14.72
C ASN A 267 -4.03 -20.48 14.02
N GLU A 268 -3.88 -20.05 12.76
CA GLU A 268 -2.62 -20.22 12.02
C GLU A 268 -1.43 -19.55 12.74
N MET A 269 -1.63 -18.35 13.29
CA MET A 269 -0.63 -17.65 14.12
C MET A 269 -0.21 -18.50 15.33
N TYR A 270 -1.17 -19.09 16.05
CA TYR A 270 -0.88 -19.94 17.21
C TYR A 270 -0.12 -21.20 16.82
N GLU A 271 -0.56 -21.91 15.79
CA GLU A 271 0.04 -23.15 15.31
C GLU A 271 1.49 -22.94 14.87
N ARG A 272 1.78 -21.85 14.19
CA ARG A 272 3.13 -21.55 13.69
C ARG A 272 3.98 -20.77 14.69
N GLY A 273 3.38 -20.26 15.76
CA GLY A 273 4.07 -19.50 16.79
C GLY A 273 4.51 -18.13 16.31
N ASP A 274 3.77 -17.48 15.40
CA ASP A 274 3.98 -16.09 15.06
C ASP A 274 3.69 -15.19 16.27
N GLU A 275 4.30 -13.99 16.32
CA GLU A 275 4.16 -13.11 17.47
C GLU A 275 2.87 -12.31 17.44
N TYR A 276 2.42 -11.90 16.24
CA TYR A 276 1.22 -11.08 16.09
C TYR A 276 0.67 -11.16 14.66
N ILE A 277 -0.55 -10.62 14.51
CA ILE A 277 -1.17 -10.28 13.23
C ILE A 277 -1.33 -8.78 13.22
N ASP A 278 -1.00 -8.09 12.12
CA ASP A 278 -1.26 -6.66 11.94
C ASP A 278 -2.02 -6.34 10.65
N LEU A 279 -2.69 -5.20 10.67
CA LEU A 279 -3.42 -4.61 9.55
C LEU A 279 -3.25 -3.10 9.57
N VAL A 280 -2.65 -2.53 8.52
CA VAL A 280 -2.60 -1.08 8.30
C VAL A 280 -3.62 -0.73 7.22
N CYS A 281 -4.60 0.10 7.58
CA CYS A 281 -5.72 0.43 6.71
C CYS A 281 -6.31 1.80 7.03
N TRP A 282 -7.24 2.24 6.18
CA TRP A 282 -8.12 3.37 6.46
C TRP A 282 -9.49 3.14 5.82
N GLY A 283 -10.54 3.65 6.46
CA GLY A 283 -11.92 3.62 5.94
C GLY A 283 -12.71 2.36 6.31
N LEU A 284 -12.22 1.55 7.25
CA LEU A 284 -13.00 0.44 7.79
C LEU A 284 -14.01 0.92 8.83
N ASP A 285 -15.16 0.26 8.87
CA ASP A 285 -16.19 0.51 9.87
C ASP A 285 -15.69 0.12 11.27
N VAL A 286 -15.91 1.00 12.23
CA VAL A 286 -15.52 0.80 13.65
C VAL A 286 -16.22 -0.43 14.23
N ASP A 287 -17.50 -0.64 13.92
CA ASP A 287 -18.27 -1.79 14.43
C ASP A 287 -17.74 -3.11 13.85
N ALA A 288 -17.28 -3.10 12.60
CA ALA A 288 -16.63 -4.25 11.99
C ALA A 288 -15.31 -4.57 12.70
N ILE A 289 -14.48 -3.56 12.96
CA ILE A 289 -13.21 -3.75 13.68
C ILE A 289 -13.43 -4.26 15.10
N GLN A 290 -14.41 -3.77 15.84
CA GLN A 290 -14.72 -4.25 17.19
C GLN A 290 -15.04 -5.75 17.24
N LYS A 291 -15.59 -6.31 16.17
CA LYS A 291 -15.85 -7.76 16.04
C LYS A 291 -14.60 -8.60 15.79
N THR A 292 -13.47 -7.98 15.42
CA THR A 292 -12.25 -8.68 15.00
C THR A 292 -11.27 -9.03 16.12
N ARG A 293 -11.41 -8.48 17.31
CA ARG A 293 -10.42 -8.51 18.40
C ARG A 293 -9.10 -7.79 18.09
N LEU A 294 -8.98 -7.18 16.94
CA LEU A 294 -7.86 -6.32 16.64
C LEU A 294 -7.99 -5.05 17.51
N VAL A 295 -6.86 -4.57 18.01
CA VAL A 295 -6.79 -3.33 18.78
C VAL A 295 -5.97 -2.31 18.01
N ASP A 296 -6.37 -1.05 18.06
CA ASP A 296 -5.54 0.02 17.54
C ASP A 296 -4.30 0.19 18.44
N ARG A 297 -3.09 0.04 17.86
CA ARG A 297 -1.83 0.18 18.61
C ARG A 297 -1.72 1.53 19.34
N ARG A 298 -2.35 2.58 18.80
CA ARG A 298 -2.30 3.94 19.34
C ARG A 298 -3.02 4.09 20.70
N GLN A 299 -3.88 3.12 21.06
CA GLN A 299 -4.47 3.07 22.39
C GLN A 299 -3.44 2.71 23.48
N TYR A 300 -2.26 2.25 23.07
CA TYR A 300 -1.17 1.82 23.94
C TYR A 300 0.14 2.54 23.54
N PRO A 301 0.45 3.71 24.12
CA PRO A 301 1.55 4.58 23.66
C PRO A 301 2.92 3.91 23.64
N ASP A 302 3.19 3.02 24.60
CA ASP A 302 4.47 2.31 24.71
C ASP A 302 4.56 1.04 23.84
N PHE A 303 3.45 0.66 23.19
CA PHE A 303 3.39 -0.54 22.37
C PHE A 303 4.03 -0.27 21.00
N VAL A 304 5.09 -1.00 20.71
CA VAL A 304 5.82 -0.89 19.44
C VAL A 304 5.45 -2.05 18.53
N VAL A 305 4.93 -1.73 17.35
CA VAL A 305 4.62 -2.68 16.28
C VAL A 305 5.38 -2.27 15.02
N PRO A 306 6.53 -2.88 14.73
CA PRO A 306 7.39 -2.47 13.63
C PRO A 306 6.74 -2.70 12.27
N GLU A 307 6.96 -1.77 11.36
CA GLU A 307 6.55 -1.91 9.96
C GLU A 307 7.70 -2.15 8.99
N LEU A 308 8.92 -1.74 9.33
CA LEU A 308 10.09 -1.81 8.47
C LEU A 308 10.95 -3.02 8.87
N PHE A 309 11.16 -3.94 7.92
CA PHE A 309 11.82 -5.21 8.19
C PHE A 309 13.13 -5.44 7.40
N SER A 310 13.43 -4.62 6.41
CA SER A 310 14.63 -4.76 5.59
C SER A 310 15.21 -3.39 5.23
N PRO A 311 16.06 -2.82 6.07
CA PRO A 311 16.49 -3.28 7.41
C PRO A 311 15.35 -3.27 8.44
N PHE A 312 15.50 -4.09 9.49
CA PHE A 312 14.55 -4.09 10.60
C PHE A 312 14.74 -2.85 11.47
N VAL A 313 13.64 -2.12 11.67
CA VAL A 313 13.58 -0.91 12.50
C VAL A 313 12.50 -1.14 13.57
N PRO A 314 12.88 -1.31 14.87
CA PRO A 314 11.95 -1.59 15.95
C PRO A 314 11.23 -0.32 16.46
N GLU A 315 10.52 0.36 15.54
CA GLU A 315 9.82 1.61 15.81
C GLU A 315 8.44 1.59 15.18
N ASN A 316 7.53 2.36 15.75
CA ASN A 316 6.25 2.65 15.15
C ASN A 316 6.42 3.62 13.97
N VAL A 317 5.72 3.35 12.87
CA VAL A 317 5.66 4.24 11.72
C VAL A 317 4.22 4.70 11.54
N ASP A 318 4.01 6.00 11.57
CA ASP A 318 2.73 6.60 11.26
C ASP A 318 2.62 6.84 9.75
N ARG A 319 1.59 6.27 9.14
CA ARG A 319 1.34 6.39 7.71
C ARG A 319 0.22 7.36 7.44
N TRP A 320 0.53 8.41 6.72
CA TRP A 320 -0.46 9.37 6.27
C TRP A 320 -0.94 9.06 4.87
N LEU A 321 -2.26 9.13 4.69
CA LEU A 321 -2.96 8.96 3.43
C LEU A 321 -3.46 10.31 2.95
N PHE A 322 -3.41 10.60 1.64
CA PHE A 322 -4.33 11.56 1.03
C PHE A 322 -5.22 10.88 0.00
N THR A 323 -6.43 11.39 -0.18
CA THR A 323 -7.33 10.98 -1.26
C THR A 323 -8.30 12.10 -1.63
N ASN A 324 -8.79 12.06 -2.89
CA ASN A 324 -9.89 12.92 -3.33
C ASN A 324 -11.28 12.27 -3.17
N ASN A 325 -11.33 10.99 -2.76
CA ASN A 325 -12.57 10.21 -2.68
C ASN A 325 -12.70 9.47 -1.33
N PRO A 326 -12.77 10.20 -0.19
CA PRO A 326 -12.74 9.57 1.12
C PRO A 326 -13.98 8.72 1.44
N ASP A 327 -15.15 9.12 0.95
CA ASP A 327 -16.42 8.52 1.38
C ASP A 327 -16.72 7.16 0.72
N ASN A 328 -16.00 6.83 -0.36
CA ASN A 328 -16.30 5.66 -1.19
C ASN A 328 -15.13 4.68 -1.30
N GLU A 329 -14.07 4.87 -0.53
CA GLU A 329 -12.84 4.09 -0.68
C GLU A 329 -12.35 3.54 0.66
N LYS A 330 -11.76 2.36 0.58
CA LYS A 330 -10.96 1.77 1.64
C LYS A 330 -9.53 1.60 1.16
N PHE A 331 -8.58 1.86 2.04
CA PHE A 331 -7.17 1.78 1.70
C PHE A 331 -6.45 0.82 2.63
N TYR A 332 -5.59 0.00 2.04
CA TYR A 332 -4.79 -0.98 2.73
C TYR A 332 -3.31 -0.79 2.42
N LYS A 333 -2.45 -1.42 3.20
CA LYS A 333 -1.00 -1.40 2.95
C LYS A 333 -0.62 -1.91 1.55
N GLY A 334 -1.38 -2.86 1.02
CA GLY A 334 -1.18 -3.42 -0.32
C GLY A 334 -1.47 -2.46 -1.47
N ASP A 335 -2.20 -1.38 -1.21
CA ASP A 335 -2.52 -0.39 -2.24
C ASP A 335 -1.28 0.38 -2.69
N GLY A 336 -1.21 0.63 -3.99
CA GLY A 336 -0.07 1.31 -4.60
C GLY A 336 1.21 0.48 -4.57
N ASP A 337 2.35 1.13 -4.32
CA ASP A 337 3.68 0.52 -4.34
C ASP A 337 4.29 0.32 -2.94
N GLN A 338 3.56 0.62 -1.86
CA GLN A 338 4.12 0.78 -0.51
C GLN A 338 4.42 -0.52 0.23
N ASP A 339 3.84 -1.66 -0.15
CA ASP A 339 4.26 -2.95 0.39
C ASP A 339 5.41 -3.52 -0.46
N ARG A 340 6.62 -3.04 -0.19
CA ARG A 340 7.89 -3.43 -0.81
C ARG A 340 9.00 -3.43 0.23
N PRO A 341 10.20 -3.97 -0.05
CA PRO A 341 11.39 -3.76 0.78
C PRO A 341 11.70 -2.28 0.97
N ASN A 342 12.33 -1.94 2.10
CA ASN A 342 12.56 -0.53 2.51
C ASN A 342 13.73 0.10 1.77
#